data_3754dad458b18faff81667b42da12078
#
_entry.id   3754dad458b18faff81667b42da12078
#
_cell.length_a   1.000
_cell.length_b   1.000
_cell.length_c   1.000
_cell.angle_alpha   90.00
_cell.angle_beta   90.00
_cell.angle_gamma   90.00
#
_symmetry.space_group_name_H-M   'P 1'
#
loop_
_entity.id
_entity.type
_entity.pdbx_description
1 polymer ?
#
loop_
_entity_poly.entity_id
_entity_poly.type
_entity_poly.pdbx_seq_one_letter_code
_entity_poly.pdbx_strand_id
1 'polypeptide(L)'
;AYVNCSSSDDGGAYGPTGSVQFLTGAGNTSGTLNFMFHTAAVGSYGANTLVLTGTLVVTGTISASHFHIADVTRIDSTGSTTFGNSNDDNHIRTGSMYVGRALAPTPLFEVAAVTQQIIFSGSGHRVNYDKVAAASYATSRTTHVLGVTQTGDVEIQLHSGSTGGQGQVIVIKDEVAARSGIITISASIPAGGFNIESNGFYQLSGTMPAINLYTDGTNWFVY
;
A
#
# COMPACT_ATOMS: atom_id res chain seq x y z
N ALA A 1 -44.31 11.94 -11.94
CA ALA A 1 -45.44 12.83 -11.68
C ALA A 1 -44.89 14.22 -11.41
N TYR A 2 -45.31 15.22 -12.25
CA TYR A 2 -44.98 16.62 -11.98
C TYR A 2 -45.96 17.15 -10.91
N VAL A 3 -45.45 17.73 -9.85
CA VAL A 3 -46.27 18.48 -8.91
C VAL A 3 -46.57 19.82 -9.58
N ASN A 4 -47.80 20.01 -9.97
CA ASN A 4 -48.25 21.28 -10.52
C ASN A 4 -48.55 22.26 -9.38
N CYS A 5 -47.68 23.21 -9.14
CA CYS A 5 -47.79 24.22 -8.07
C CYS A 5 -48.71 25.40 -8.46
N SER A 6 -49.60 25.27 -9.43
CA SER A 6 -50.43 26.37 -9.95
C SER A 6 -51.94 26.29 -9.68
N SER A 7 -52.38 25.41 -8.77
CA SER A 7 -53.80 25.43 -8.33
C SER A 7 -53.90 26.14 -6.99
N SER A 8 -54.86 27.04 -6.88
CA SER A 8 -55.22 27.83 -5.71
C SER A 8 -55.83 27.02 -4.53
N ASP A 9 -55.78 25.71 -4.61
CA ASP A 9 -56.21 24.80 -3.57
C ASP A 9 -55.01 24.02 -3.02
N ASP A 10 -54.48 24.46 -1.90
CA ASP A 10 -53.73 23.76 -0.87
C ASP A 10 -52.50 22.90 -1.24
N GLY A 11 -51.93 23.04 -2.44
CA GLY A 11 -50.68 22.43 -2.81
C GLY A 11 -49.43 23.23 -2.40
N GLY A 12 -49.53 24.10 -1.42
CA GLY A 12 -48.41 24.88 -0.89
C GLY A 12 -47.31 23.99 -0.32
N ALA A 13 -46.07 24.37 -0.54
CA ALA A 13 -44.96 23.75 0.16
C ALA A 13 -45.02 24.08 1.65
N TYR A 14 -45.06 23.08 2.48
CA TYR A 14 -45.13 23.25 3.94
C TYR A 14 -43.76 22.99 4.58
N GLY A 15 -43.47 23.71 5.63
CA GLY A 15 -42.23 23.56 6.41
C GLY A 15 -41.32 24.78 6.29
N PRO A 16 -40.14 24.73 6.90
CA PRO A 16 -39.19 25.83 6.90
C PRO A 16 -38.70 26.18 5.48
N THR A 17 -38.43 27.45 5.21
CA THR A 17 -37.85 27.90 3.94
C THR A 17 -36.57 27.18 3.65
N GLY A 18 -36.47 26.58 2.45
CA GLY A 18 -35.33 25.78 2.03
C GLY A 18 -35.43 24.30 2.36
N SER A 19 -36.46 23.84 3.06
CA SER A 19 -36.65 22.41 3.32
C SER A 19 -36.97 21.65 2.04
N VAL A 20 -36.38 20.45 1.90
CA VAL A 20 -36.73 19.49 0.85
C VAL A 20 -38.13 18.92 1.19
N GLN A 21 -39.02 18.99 0.20
CA GLN A 21 -40.39 18.53 0.37
C GLN A 21 -40.53 17.02 0.22
N PHE A 22 -41.34 16.40 1.06
CA PHE A 22 -41.67 14.98 0.98
C PHE A 22 -43.16 14.75 1.24
N LEU A 23 -43.72 13.69 0.70
CA LEU A 23 -45.14 13.34 0.90
C LEU A 23 -45.31 12.75 2.29
N THR A 24 -46.31 13.30 3.05
CA THR A 24 -46.66 12.82 4.39
C THR A 24 -47.94 12.01 4.43
N GLY A 25 -48.68 11.95 3.32
CA GLY A 25 -49.98 11.23 3.20
C GLY A 25 -50.66 11.55 1.87
N ALA A 26 -51.95 11.23 1.75
CA ALA A 26 -52.70 11.43 0.50
C ALA A 26 -52.74 12.91 0.07
N GLY A 27 -51.76 13.31 -0.76
CA GLY A 27 -51.72 14.65 -1.35
C GLY A 27 -51.05 15.74 -0.51
N ASN A 28 -50.64 15.47 0.71
CA ASN A 28 -50.00 16.47 1.58
C ASN A 28 -48.46 16.40 1.46
N THR A 29 -47.82 17.56 1.32
CA THR A 29 -46.38 17.71 1.38
C THR A 29 -45.93 18.33 2.70
N SER A 30 -44.75 18.01 3.17
CA SER A 30 -44.13 18.62 4.33
C SER A 30 -42.65 18.77 4.12
N GLY A 31 -42.02 19.65 4.90
CA GLY A 31 -40.57 19.82 4.95
C GLY A 31 -40.08 19.83 6.39
N THR A 32 -38.82 19.56 6.61
CA THR A 32 -38.19 19.51 7.92
C THR A 32 -36.87 20.26 7.93
N LEU A 33 -36.48 20.78 9.09
CA LEU A 33 -35.17 21.38 9.34
C LEU A 33 -34.04 20.34 9.20
N ASN A 34 -34.36 19.05 9.24
CA ASN A 34 -33.37 17.99 9.12
C ASN A 34 -32.98 17.67 7.67
N PHE A 35 -33.70 18.20 6.67
CA PHE A 35 -33.41 17.99 5.28
C PHE A 35 -33.61 19.29 4.48
N MET A 36 -32.53 20.05 4.32
CA MET A 36 -32.54 21.41 3.83
C MET A 36 -31.67 21.59 2.60
N PHE A 37 -32.11 22.40 1.65
CA PHE A 37 -31.28 22.88 0.54
C PHE A 37 -31.11 24.40 0.68
N HIS A 38 -29.86 24.83 0.86
CA HIS A 38 -29.47 26.23 0.98
C HIS A 38 -28.98 26.77 -0.36
N THR A 39 -29.72 27.68 -0.99
CA THR A 39 -29.34 28.37 -2.21
C THR A 39 -28.29 29.47 -1.98
N ALA A 40 -28.24 30.01 -0.77
CA ALA A 40 -27.26 31.00 -0.29
C ALA A 40 -26.48 30.44 0.89
N ALA A 41 -25.33 31.02 1.21
CA ALA A 41 -24.57 30.62 2.39
C ALA A 41 -25.33 30.88 3.69
N VAL A 42 -25.39 29.88 4.58
CA VAL A 42 -26.07 29.95 5.89
C VAL A 42 -25.17 29.33 6.95
N GLY A 43 -24.76 30.13 7.93
CA GLY A 43 -23.83 29.68 8.97
C GLY A 43 -22.49 29.18 8.41
N SER A 44 -22.18 27.92 8.71
CA SER A 44 -20.97 27.24 8.20
C SER A 44 -21.15 26.60 6.82
N TYR A 45 -22.36 26.58 6.28
CA TYR A 45 -22.67 25.96 5.00
C TYR A 45 -22.55 26.97 3.85
N GLY A 46 -21.86 26.58 2.78
CA GLY A 46 -21.80 27.37 1.55
C GLY A 46 -23.12 27.40 0.79
N ALA A 47 -23.19 28.25 -0.24
CA ALA A 47 -24.32 28.27 -1.16
C ALA A 47 -24.42 26.93 -1.92
N ASN A 48 -25.66 26.58 -2.34
CA ASN A 48 -25.99 25.34 -3.06
C ASN A 48 -25.64 24.07 -2.28
N THR A 49 -25.88 24.10 -0.98
CA THR A 49 -25.56 22.97 -0.08
C THR A 49 -26.83 22.23 0.32
N LEU A 50 -26.84 20.90 0.15
CA LEU A 50 -27.84 20.01 0.72
C LEU A 50 -27.38 19.54 2.10
N VAL A 51 -28.16 19.79 3.13
CA VAL A 51 -27.89 19.40 4.51
C VAL A 51 -28.91 18.36 4.97
N LEU A 52 -28.41 17.21 5.41
CA LEU A 52 -29.16 16.17 6.07
C LEU A 52 -28.65 16.03 7.51
N THR A 53 -29.50 16.36 8.48
CA THR A 53 -29.22 16.12 9.89
C THR A 53 -29.89 14.82 10.31
N GLY A 54 -29.13 13.75 10.40
CA GLY A 54 -29.64 12.41 10.68
C GLY A 54 -28.85 11.32 9.94
N THR A 55 -29.50 10.19 9.70
CA THR A 55 -28.92 9.04 9.05
C THR A 55 -29.26 9.02 7.55
N LEU A 56 -28.26 8.87 6.68
CA LEU A 56 -28.44 8.58 5.26
C LEU A 56 -28.22 7.09 5.02
N VAL A 57 -29.24 6.40 4.51
CA VAL A 57 -29.11 5.01 4.03
C VAL A 57 -29.15 5.01 2.51
N VAL A 58 -28.07 4.53 1.89
CA VAL A 58 -27.96 4.39 0.45
C VAL A 58 -27.82 2.90 0.14
N THR A 59 -28.78 2.35 -0.60
CA THR A 59 -28.78 0.94 -1.03
C THR A 59 -28.08 0.72 -2.38
N GLY A 60 -27.61 1.78 -3.00
CA GLY A 60 -26.88 1.80 -4.26
C GLY A 60 -25.51 2.45 -4.13
N THR A 61 -25.06 3.10 -5.18
CA THR A 61 -23.76 3.73 -5.27
C THR A 61 -23.81 5.21 -4.89
N ILE A 62 -22.80 5.69 -4.15
CA ILE A 62 -22.51 7.12 -4.00
C ILE A 62 -21.37 7.46 -4.96
N SER A 63 -21.61 8.39 -5.89
CA SER A 63 -20.58 8.94 -6.77
C SER A 63 -20.40 10.42 -6.47
N ALA A 64 -19.20 10.82 -6.10
CA ALA A 64 -18.86 12.20 -5.78
C ALA A 64 -17.45 12.52 -6.29
N SER A 65 -17.24 13.75 -6.78
CA SER A 65 -15.90 14.23 -7.15
C SER A 65 -14.99 14.38 -5.93
N HIS A 66 -15.56 14.75 -4.77
CA HIS A 66 -14.87 14.86 -3.50
C HIS A 66 -15.72 14.24 -2.42
N PHE A 67 -15.12 13.38 -1.60
CA PHE A 67 -15.76 12.74 -0.47
C PHE A 67 -14.97 13.08 0.79
N HIS A 68 -15.53 13.99 1.62
CA HIS A 68 -14.91 14.40 2.88
C HIS A 68 -15.70 13.82 4.05
N ILE A 69 -15.02 13.11 4.94
CA ILE A 69 -15.58 12.54 6.16
C ILE A 69 -14.79 13.07 7.34
N ALA A 70 -15.45 13.72 8.27
CA ALA A 70 -14.79 14.26 9.46
C ALA A 70 -14.43 13.18 10.48
N ASP A 71 -15.27 12.15 10.61
CA ASP A 71 -15.04 11.01 11.52
C ASP A 71 -15.60 9.73 10.90
N VAL A 72 -14.77 8.70 10.82
CA VAL A 72 -15.15 7.36 10.37
C VAL A 72 -14.87 6.38 11.51
N THR A 73 -15.92 5.94 12.18
CA THR A 73 -15.78 4.97 13.26
C THR A 73 -15.66 3.55 12.75
N ARG A 74 -16.31 3.22 11.62
CA ARG A 74 -16.30 1.87 11.07
C ARG A 74 -16.66 1.84 9.59
N ILE A 75 -15.89 1.05 8.81
CA ILE A 75 -16.26 0.63 7.46
C ILE A 75 -16.38 -0.90 7.48
N ASP A 76 -17.60 -1.42 7.38
CA ASP A 76 -17.85 -2.85 7.21
C ASP A 76 -17.98 -3.15 5.72
N SER A 77 -17.04 -3.88 5.17
CA SER A 77 -17.12 -4.37 3.81
C SER A 77 -16.93 -5.87 3.76
N THR A 78 -17.80 -6.56 3.05
CA THR A 78 -17.63 -7.96 2.67
C THR A 78 -17.06 -8.00 1.26
N GLY A 79 -15.75 -7.94 1.12
CA GLY A 79 -15.10 -7.89 -0.19
C GLY A 79 -13.84 -7.05 -0.18
N SER A 80 -13.34 -6.73 -1.36
CA SER A 80 -12.14 -5.92 -1.53
C SER A 80 -12.45 -4.43 -1.49
N THR A 81 -11.60 -3.66 -0.80
CA THR A 81 -11.60 -2.20 -0.86
C THR A 81 -10.41 -1.76 -1.69
N THR A 82 -10.66 -0.96 -2.74
CA THR A 82 -9.62 -0.42 -3.62
C THR A 82 -9.51 1.08 -3.41
N PHE A 83 -8.29 1.57 -3.17
CA PHE A 83 -7.96 2.98 -3.11
C PHE A 83 -7.02 3.30 -4.28
N GLY A 84 -7.42 4.27 -5.11
CA GLY A 84 -6.69 4.66 -6.31
C GLY A 84 -6.99 3.78 -7.53
N ASN A 85 -6.68 4.31 -8.72
CA ASN A 85 -6.88 3.65 -10.00
C ASN A 85 -5.65 3.71 -10.92
N SER A 86 -4.60 4.40 -10.52
CA SER A 86 -3.36 4.60 -11.27
C SER A 86 -2.12 4.62 -10.36
N ASN A 87 -0.92 4.57 -10.98
CA ASN A 87 0.34 4.48 -10.24
C ASN A 87 0.79 5.80 -9.58
N ASP A 88 0.10 6.90 -9.85
CA ASP A 88 0.33 8.23 -9.28
C ASP A 88 -0.56 8.53 -8.07
N ASP A 89 -1.48 7.63 -7.74
CA ASP A 89 -2.33 7.76 -6.55
C ASP A 89 -1.53 7.54 -5.27
N ASN A 90 -1.71 8.44 -4.32
CA ASN A 90 -1.10 8.37 -3.00
C ASN A 90 -2.14 8.12 -1.93
N HIS A 91 -1.89 7.13 -1.08
CA HIS A 91 -2.67 6.92 0.14
C HIS A 91 -1.90 7.44 1.35
N ILE A 92 -2.22 8.66 1.80
CA ILE A 92 -1.57 9.30 2.93
C ILE A 92 -2.36 8.97 4.21
N ARG A 93 -1.67 8.40 5.20
CA ARG A 93 -2.22 8.10 6.51
C ARG A 93 -1.34 8.71 7.60
N THR A 94 -1.95 9.49 8.50
CA THR A 94 -1.31 9.94 9.74
C THR A 94 -1.75 9.01 10.88
N GLY A 95 -0.81 8.60 11.73
CA GLY A 95 -1.06 7.62 12.79
C GLY A 95 -0.69 6.19 12.42
N SER A 96 -0.91 5.26 13.33
CA SER A 96 -0.59 3.85 13.16
C SER A 96 -1.54 3.14 12.18
N MET A 97 -1.02 2.16 11.46
CA MET A 97 -1.79 1.26 10.62
C MET A 97 -1.62 -0.18 11.11
N TYR A 98 -2.73 -0.87 11.33
CA TYR A 98 -2.75 -2.28 11.73
C TYR A 98 -3.41 -3.12 10.66
N VAL A 99 -2.76 -4.22 10.27
CA VAL A 99 -3.35 -5.26 9.41
C VAL A 99 -3.34 -6.56 10.22
N GLY A 100 -4.51 -7.13 10.47
CA GLY A 100 -4.61 -8.29 11.33
C GLY A 100 -5.90 -9.06 11.13
N ARG A 101 -6.05 -10.14 11.89
CA ARG A 101 -7.32 -10.85 11.99
C ARG A 101 -8.23 -10.14 12.97
N ALA A 102 -9.54 -10.11 12.67
CA ALA A 102 -10.53 -9.72 13.66
C ALA A 102 -10.34 -10.59 14.92
N LEU A 103 -10.29 -9.97 16.10
CA LEU A 103 -10.12 -10.63 17.41
C LEU A 103 -8.69 -11.10 17.75
N ALA A 104 -7.67 -10.89 16.93
CA ALA A 104 -6.29 -11.16 17.34
C ALA A 104 -5.73 -9.97 18.14
N PRO A 105 -5.12 -10.20 19.31
CA PRO A 105 -4.58 -9.13 20.15
C PRO A 105 -3.34 -8.44 19.55
N THR A 106 -2.70 -9.09 18.60
CA THR A 106 -1.50 -8.57 17.92
C THR A 106 -1.73 -8.46 16.42
N PRO A 107 -1.41 -7.33 15.78
CA PRO A 107 -1.51 -7.18 14.34
C PRO A 107 -0.49 -8.10 13.63
N LEU A 108 -0.83 -8.58 12.44
CA LEU A 108 0.10 -9.32 11.57
C LEU A 108 1.14 -8.38 10.95
N PHE A 109 0.73 -7.17 10.64
CA PHE A 109 1.56 -6.09 10.12
C PHE A 109 1.14 -4.78 10.77
N GLU A 110 2.11 -4.03 11.23
CA GLU A 110 1.91 -2.73 11.87
C GLU A 110 2.92 -1.72 11.32
N VAL A 111 2.44 -0.54 10.97
CA VAL A 111 3.26 0.66 10.84
C VAL A 111 3.03 1.49 12.09
N ALA A 112 3.95 1.42 13.03
CA ALA A 112 3.84 2.11 14.32
C ALA A 112 4.36 3.55 14.20
N ALA A 113 3.45 4.52 14.21
CA ALA A 113 3.81 5.93 14.06
C ALA A 113 4.65 6.48 15.23
N VAL A 114 4.41 5.99 16.45
CA VAL A 114 5.11 6.46 17.66
C VAL A 114 6.56 5.97 17.70
N THR A 115 6.80 4.70 17.35
CA THR A 115 8.14 4.09 17.36
C THR A 115 8.87 4.21 16.04
N GLN A 116 8.19 4.67 14.99
CA GLN A 116 8.71 4.75 13.61
C GLN A 116 9.21 3.39 13.08
N GLN A 117 8.50 2.33 13.40
CA GLN A 117 8.86 0.96 13.05
C GLN A 117 7.83 0.30 12.17
N ILE A 118 8.29 -0.62 11.33
CA ILE A 118 7.46 -1.62 10.65
C ILE A 118 7.62 -2.93 11.41
N ILE A 119 6.52 -3.47 11.94
CA ILE A 119 6.52 -4.67 12.79
C ILE A 119 5.75 -5.77 12.09
N PHE A 120 6.39 -6.94 11.95
CA PHE A 120 5.78 -8.18 11.50
C PHE A 120 5.66 -9.12 12.70
N SER A 121 4.45 -9.29 13.24
CA SER A 121 4.20 -10.12 14.41
C SER A 121 3.49 -11.42 14.02
N GLY A 122 3.95 -12.53 14.56
CA GLY A 122 3.29 -13.83 14.43
C GLY A 122 3.42 -14.53 13.08
N SER A 123 4.12 -13.96 12.12
CA SER A 123 4.48 -14.60 10.85
C SER A 123 5.88 -14.19 10.43
N GLY A 124 6.65 -15.11 9.87
CA GLY A 124 7.98 -14.80 9.36
C GLY A 124 7.90 -13.80 8.19
N HIS A 125 8.85 -12.88 8.15
CA HIS A 125 9.10 -12.07 6.96
C HIS A 125 9.71 -12.98 5.88
N ARG A 126 9.05 -13.11 4.73
CA ARG A 126 9.57 -13.86 3.57
C ARG A 126 10.20 -12.90 2.59
N VAL A 127 11.45 -13.14 2.27
CA VAL A 127 12.18 -12.46 1.20
C VAL A 127 12.23 -13.36 -0.03
N ASN A 128 12.56 -12.78 -1.19
CA ASN A 128 12.74 -13.56 -2.41
C ASN A 128 13.94 -14.51 -2.25
N TYR A 129 13.73 -15.78 -2.58
CA TYR A 129 14.76 -16.83 -2.60
C TYR A 129 14.89 -17.38 -4.00
N ASP A 130 16.12 -17.30 -4.55
CA ASP A 130 16.45 -17.86 -5.85
C ASP A 130 17.41 -19.03 -5.70
N LYS A 131 17.09 -20.15 -6.34
CA LYS A 131 17.94 -21.33 -6.37
C LYS A 131 18.90 -21.25 -7.55
N VAL A 132 20.20 -21.25 -7.28
CA VAL A 132 21.25 -21.24 -8.30
C VAL A 132 21.74 -22.66 -8.57
N ALA A 133 21.25 -23.28 -9.64
CA ALA A 133 21.62 -24.62 -10.08
C ALA A 133 22.49 -24.60 -11.37
N ALA A 134 22.78 -23.44 -11.92
CA ALA A 134 23.63 -23.23 -13.09
C ALA A 134 25.04 -22.77 -12.69
N ALA A 135 26.00 -22.86 -13.62
CA ALA A 135 27.39 -22.42 -13.41
C ALA A 135 27.51 -20.87 -13.38
N SER A 136 26.49 -20.13 -13.79
CA SER A 136 26.46 -18.68 -13.69
C SER A 136 25.08 -18.18 -13.31
N TYR A 137 25.02 -17.04 -12.60
CA TYR A 137 23.81 -16.36 -12.21
C TYR A 137 24.04 -14.85 -12.14
N ALA A 138 23.17 -14.08 -12.74
CA ALA A 138 23.19 -12.63 -12.63
C ALA A 138 22.11 -12.14 -11.65
N THR A 139 22.50 -11.36 -10.65
CA THR A 139 21.56 -10.80 -9.67
C THR A 139 20.74 -9.65 -10.25
N SER A 140 19.65 -9.32 -9.60
CA SER A 140 18.74 -8.22 -9.97
C SER A 140 18.24 -7.46 -8.74
N ARG A 141 17.47 -6.41 -8.97
CA ARG A 141 16.81 -5.63 -7.89
C ARG A 141 15.95 -6.47 -6.95
N THR A 142 15.41 -7.59 -7.42
CA THR A 142 14.54 -8.47 -6.65
C THR A 142 15.28 -9.61 -5.97
N THR A 143 16.60 -9.74 -6.20
CA THR A 143 17.42 -10.77 -5.56
C THR A 143 17.67 -10.41 -4.10
N HIS A 144 17.34 -11.33 -3.18
CA HIS A 144 17.59 -11.17 -1.74
C HIS A 144 18.39 -12.34 -1.17
N VAL A 145 17.95 -13.57 -1.38
CA VAL A 145 18.65 -14.77 -0.91
C VAL A 145 18.90 -15.69 -2.07
N LEU A 146 20.17 -16.06 -2.25
CA LEU A 146 20.61 -17.05 -3.24
C LEU A 146 21.08 -18.30 -2.54
N GLY A 147 20.41 -19.44 -2.81
CA GLY A 147 20.85 -20.77 -2.41
C GLY A 147 21.61 -21.43 -3.56
N VAL A 148 22.92 -21.57 -3.45
CA VAL A 148 23.77 -22.16 -4.51
C VAL A 148 23.79 -23.66 -4.35
N THR A 149 23.16 -24.37 -5.30
CA THR A 149 23.04 -25.84 -5.30
C THR A 149 23.86 -26.52 -6.38
N GLN A 150 24.47 -25.78 -7.31
CA GLN A 150 25.41 -26.32 -8.29
C GLN A 150 26.70 -26.78 -7.59
N THR A 151 27.20 -27.99 -7.87
CA THR A 151 28.35 -28.61 -7.19
C THR A 151 29.71 -28.17 -7.71
N GLY A 152 29.83 -27.78 -8.99
CA GLY A 152 31.03 -27.26 -9.63
C GLY A 152 31.25 -25.77 -9.34
N ASP A 153 32.11 -25.19 -10.17
CA ASP A 153 32.35 -23.75 -10.14
C ASP A 153 31.08 -22.97 -10.47
N VAL A 154 30.85 -21.88 -9.75
CA VAL A 154 29.72 -20.99 -9.95
C VAL A 154 30.19 -19.54 -9.94
N GLU A 155 29.81 -18.80 -10.95
CA GLU A 155 29.97 -17.35 -10.98
C GLU A 155 28.64 -16.64 -10.69
N ILE A 156 28.64 -15.81 -9.66
CA ILE A 156 27.52 -14.94 -9.33
C ILE A 156 27.92 -13.51 -9.68
N GLN A 157 27.28 -12.96 -10.71
CA GLN A 157 27.51 -11.60 -11.17
C GLN A 157 26.54 -10.67 -10.43
N LEU A 158 27.05 -9.80 -9.58
CA LEU A 158 26.26 -8.75 -8.95
C LEU A 158 25.87 -7.71 -9.99
N HIS A 159 24.62 -7.27 -9.96
CA HIS A 159 24.20 -6.09 -10.71
C HIS A 159 24.79 -4.81 -10.09
N SER A 160 24.80 -3.69 -10.83
CA SER A 160 25.33 -2.43 -10.31
C SER A 160 24.54 -1.97 -9.07
N GLY A 161 25.23 -1.38 -8.10
CA GLY A 161 24.59 -0.82 -6.92
C GLY A 161 23.51 0.22 -7.26
N SER A 162 23.72 0.99 -8.35
CA SER A 162 22.72 1.94 -8.85
C SER A 162 21.43 1.28 -9.38
N THR A 163 21.53 0.04 -9.91
CA THR A 163 20.35 -0.73 -10.33
C THR A 163 19.56 -1.25 -9.15
N GLY A 164 20.22 -1.75 -8.09
CA GLY A 164 19.59 -2.25 -6.88
C GLY A 164 19.01 -1.13 -6.01
N GLY A 165 19.67 -0.01 -6.01
CA GLY A 165 19.41 1.10 -5.13
C GLY A 165 20.08 0.96 -3.76
N GLN A 166 20.34 2.09 -3.14
CA GLN A 166 20.97 2.15 -1.83
C GLN A 166 20.21 1.32 -0.77
N GLY A 167 20.95 0.51 -0.02
CA GLY A 167 20.40 -0.29 1.06
C GLY A 167 19.85 -1.66 0.64
N GLN A 168 19.98 -2.08 -0.63
CA GLN A 168 19.64 -3.46 -0.99
C GLN A 168 20.62 -4.42 -0.31
N VAL A 169 20.07 -5.52 0.22
CA VAL A 169 20.79 -6.60 0.87
C VAL A 169 20.66 -7.87 0.04
N ILE A 170 21.77 -8.59 -0.16
CA ILE A 170 21.81 -9.91 -0.79
C ILE A 170 22.55 -10.88 0.13
N VAL A 171 21.95 -12.03 0.39
CA VAL A 171 22.57 -13.16 1.09
C VAL A 171 22.87 -14.25 0.07
N ILE A 172 24.13 -14.71 0.01
CA ILE A 172 24.54 -15.82 -0.85
C ILE A 172 25.00 -16.96 0.05
N LYS A 173 24.34 -18.11 -0.07
CA LYS A 173 24.60 -19.30 0.74
C LYS A 173 24.97 -20.48 -0.16
N ASP A 174 26.09 -21.12 0.12
CA ASP A 174 26.39 -22.44 -0.42
C ASP A 174 25.51 -23.48 0.30
N GLU A 175 24.67 -24.17 -0.44
CA GLU A 175 23.77 -25.22 0.09
C GLU A 175 24.29 -26.63 -0.23
N VAL A 176 25.55 -26.77 -0.70
CA VAL A 176 26.18 -28.04 -1.03
C VAL A 176 27.18 -28.43 0.05
N ALA A 177 26.90 -29.51 0.76
CA ALA A 177 27.77 -29.96 1.87
C ALA A 177 29.18 -30.37 1.43
N ALA A 178 29.35 -30.87 0.21
CA ALA A 178 30.63 -31.31 -0.36
C ALA A 178 30.80 -30.74 -1.77
N ARG A 179 31.08 -29.44 -1.85
CA ARG A 179 31.33 -28.75 -3.11
C ARG A 179 32.70 -29.11 -3.64
N SER A 180 32.80 -29.43 -4.94
CA SER A 180 34.08 -29.63 -5.63
C SER A 180 34.63 -28.37 -6.30
N GLY A 181 33.77 -27.36 -6.51
CA GLY A 181 34.12 -26.10 -7.18
C GLY A 181 34.13 -24.91 -6.22
N ILE A 182 34.33 -23.73 -6.77
CA ILE A 182 34.42 -22.44 -6.08
C ILE A 182 33.19 -21.59 -6.44
N ILE A 183 32.65 -20.87 -5.49
CA ILE A 183 31.67 -19.81 -5.76
C ILE A 183 32.45 -18.49 -5.83
N THR A 184 32.47 -17.91 -7.01
CA THR A 184 33.08 -16.59 -7.25
C THR A 184 31.93 -15.57 -7.39
N ILE A 185 31.96 -14.53 -6.57
CA ILE A 185 31.04 -13.41 -6.64
C ILE A 185 31.79 -12.28 -7.32
N SER A 186 31.34 -11.86 -8.49
CA SER A 186 32.01 -10.81 -9.28
C SER A 186 31.14 -9.57 -9.32
N ALA A 187 31.82 -8.42 -9.25
CA ALA A 187 31.23 -7.16 -9.65
C ALA A 187 31.15 -7.17 -11.18
N SER A 188 29.97 -7.03 -11.77
CA SER A 188 29.82 -6.97 -13.22
C SER A 188 30.57 -5.75 -13.75
N ILE A 189 31.62 -5.96 -14.53
CA ILE A 189 32.41 -4.90 -15.14
C ILE A 189 32.01 -4.71 -16.61
N PRO A 190 31.11 -3.79 -16.90
CA PRO A 190 31.28 -2.91 -18.04
C PRO A 190 32.06 -1.67 -17.58
N ALA A 191 32.80 -1.03 -18.46
CA ALA A 191 33.61 0.14 -18.17
C ALA A 191 32.85 1.19 -17.27
N GLY A 192 33.33 1.37 -16.05
CA GLY A 192 32.66 2.21 -15.03
C GLY A 192 32.42 1.48 -13.71
N GLY A 193 33.14 0.41 -13.46
CA GLY A 193 32.98 -0.64 -12.49
C GLY A 193 32.66 -0.19 -11.06
N PHE A 194 31.68 -0.88 -10.49
CA PHE A 194 31.48 -0.97 -9.06
C PHE A 194 32.33 -2.11 -8.51
N ASN A 195 32.63 -2.05 -7.21
CA ASN A 195 33.52 -2.97 -6.52
C ASN A 195 32.78 -3.68 -5.39
N ILE A 196 33.34 -4.80 -4.95
CA ILE A 196 33.01 -5.43 -3.67
C ILE A 196 34.17 -5.11 -2.73
N GLU A 197 33.97 -4.21 -1.76
CA GLU A 197 35.00 -3.76 -0.82
C GLU A 197 36.32 -3.36 -1.51
N SER A 198 36.22 -2.59 -2.58
CA SER A 198 37.35 -2.15 -3.42
C SER A 198 37.99 -3.27 -4.27
N ASN A 199 37.44 -4.48 -4.30
CA ASN A 199 37.88 -5.59 -5.12
C ASN A 199 36.87 -5.88 -6.26
N GLY A 200 37.36 -6.46 -7.36
CA GLY A 200 36.51 -6.85 -8.48
C GLY A 200 35.70 -8.13 -8.22
N PHE A 201 36.14 -8.96 -7.31
CA PHE A 201 35.47 -10.22 -6.96
C PHE A 201 35.73 -10.64 -5.51
N TYR A 202 34.92 -11.59 -5.05
CA TYR A 202 35.03 -12.27 -3.77
C TYR A 202 34.82 -13.77 -3.97
N GLN A 203 35.58 -14.62 -3.28
CA GLN A 203 35.43 -16.08 -3.35
C GLN A 203 34.97 -16.63 -2.02
N LEU A 204 33.91 -17.44 -2.05
CA LEU A 204 33.45 -18.16 -0.87
C LEU A 204 34.33 -19.44 -0.71
N SER A 205 34.83 -19.62 0.49
CA SER A 205 35.64 -20.79 0.86
C SER A 205 35.14 -21.41 2.16
N GLY A 206 35.41 -22.71 2.35
CA GLY A 206 35.00 -23.46 3.52
C GLY A 206 33.80 -24.37 3.28
N THR A 207 33.28 -24.96 4.33
CA THR A 207 32.13 -25.87 4.25
C THR A 207 30.82 -25.10 4.34
N MET A 208 30.03 -25.13 3.26
CA MET A 208 28.75 -24.43 3.17
C MET A 208 28.83 -22.94 3.58
N PRO A 209 29.77 -22.16 3.02
CA PRO A 209 29.95 -20.77 3.41
C PRO A 209 28.75 -19.92 3.02
N ALA A 210 28.62 -18.78 3.67
CA ALA A 210 27.66 -17.74 3.32
C ALA A 210 28.33 -16.37 3.38
N ILE A 211 27.78 -15.43 2.64
CA ILE A 211 28.17 -14.01 2.67
C ILE A 211 26.92 -13.15 2.67
N ASN A 212 26.95 -12.08 3.42
CA ASN A 212 25.95 -11.03 3.38
C ASN A 212 26.55 -9.80 2.72
N LEU A 213 25.84 -9.24 1.77
CA LEU A 213 26.26 -8.08 0.99
C LEU A 213 25.20 -6.99 1.07
N TYR A 214 25.63 -5.73 1.17
CA TYR A 214 24.75 -4.58 0.98
C TYR A 214 25.36 -3.60 -0.01
N THR A 215 24.56 -2.73 -0.61
CA THR A 215 25.04 -1.69 -1.51
C THR A 215 24.73 -0.29 -0.99
N ASP A 216 25.67 0.63 -1.18
CA ASP A 216 25.50 2.07 -0.95
C ASP A 216 24.85 2.81 -2.13
N GLY A 217 24.46 2.07 -3.18
CA GLY A 217 23.96 2.61 -4.44
C GLY A 217 25.05 2.73 -5.53
N THR A 218 26.31 2.45 -5.19
CA THR A 218 27.45 2.44 -6.13
C THR A 218 28.22 1.13 -6.02
N ASN A 219 28.71 0.81 -4.84
CA ASN A 219 29.51 -0.38 -4.56
C ASN A 219 28.77 -1.37 -3.66
N TRP A 220 29.32 -2.57 -3.56
CA TRP A 220 28.88 -3.59 -2.63
C TRP A 220 29.87 -3.76 -1.48
N PHE A 221 29.34 -4.06 -0.30
CA PHE A 221 30.10 -4.25 0.93
C PHE A 221 29.68 -5.54 1.62
N VAL A 222 30.62 -6.18 2.31
CA VAL A 222 30.40 -7.37 3.14
C VAL A 222 30.07 -6.94 4.58
N TYR A 223 29.13 -7.63 5.25
CA TYR A 223 28.80 -7.33 6.65
C TYR A 223 28.42 -8.58 7.45
#